data_25a320539790b7f46039bac8f86c755a
#
_entry.id   25a320539790b7f46039bac8f86c755a
#
_cell.length_a   1.000
_cell.length_b   1.000
_cell.length_c   1.000
_cell.angle_alpha   90.00
_cell.angle_beta   90.00
_cell.angle_gamma   90.00
#
_symmetry.space_group_name_H-M   'P 1'
#
loop_
_entity.id
_entity.type
_entity.pdbx_description
1 polymer ?
#
loop_
_entity_poly.entity_id
_entity_poly.type
_entity_poly.pdbx_seq_one_letter_code
_entity_poly.pdbx_strand_id
1 'polypeptide(L)'
;LLAEAIVREGNTVTPEAVELLNMVHTRAGLPAYTMADFAGADAFLEAVLTERGHELWFEGVRRSDLIRYGRYIEYARKYKQSPTAQDYMTLMPLPQSVIDESKGKIIQNPGY
;
A
#
# COMPACT_ATOMS: atom_id res chain seq x y z
N LEU A 1 -2.03 10.51 1.65
CA LEU A 1 -1.33 10.48 0.36
C LEU A 1 -0.29 11.61 0.24
N LEU A 2 -0.59 12.87 0.59
CA LEU A 2 0.37 13.97 0.45
C LEU A 2 1.64 13.74 1.28
N ALA A 3 1.52 13.39 2.55
CA ALA A 3 2.67 13.06 3.41
C ALA A 3 3.56 11.96 2.82
N GLU A 4 2.96 10.94 2.22
CA GLU A 4 3.68 9.88 1.52
C GLU A 4 4.40 10.39 0.27
N ALA A 5 3.75 11.23 -0.53
CA ALA A 5 4.35 11.78 -1.75
C ALA A 5 5.59 12.63 -1.44
N ILE A 6 5.49 13.51 -0.43
CA ILE A 6 6.61 14.34 0.02
C ILE A 6 7.82 13.48 0.40
N VAL A 7 7.61 12.43 1.20
CA VAL A 7 8.71 11.59 1.66
C VAL A 7 9.27 10.70 0.54
N ARG A 8 8.45 10.23 -0.38
CA ARG A 8 8.93 9.44 -1.53
C ARG A 8 9.74 10.28 -2.51
N GLU A 9 9.34 11.53 -2.75
CA GLU A 9 10.06 12.44 -3.66
C GLU A 9 11.45 12.79 -3.11
N GLY A 10 11.52 13.20 -1.83
CA GLY A 10 12.77 13.62 -1.20
C GLY A 10 13.59 12.51 -0.57
N ASN A 11 13.05 11.29 -0.47
CA ASN A 11 13.61 10.16 0.28
C ASN A 11 14.04 10.55 1.71
N THR A 12 13.31 11.49 2.30
CA THR A 12 13.60 12.01 3.64
C THR A 12 12.30 12.39 4.35
N VAL A 13 12.30 12.25 5.68
CA VAL A 13 11.17 12.67 6.51
C VAL A 13 11.28 14.19 6.73
N THR A 14 10.20 14.92 6.49
CA THR A 14 10.13 16.35 6.72
C THR A 14 9.15 16.68 7.85
N PRO A 15 9.33 17.82 8.54
CA PRO A 15 8.36 18.27 9.55
C PRO A 15 6.93 18.37 9.00
N GLU A 16 6.79 18.86 7.76
CA GLU A 16 5.50 18.94 7.07
C GLU A 16 4.84 17.56 6.89
N ALA A 17 5.61 16.54 6.48
CA ALA A 17 5.09 15.20 6.33
C ALA A 17 4.61 14.61 7.66
N VAL A 18 5.35 14.87 8.75
CA VAL A 18 4.96 14.43 10.11
C VAL A 18 3.70 15.15 10.57
N GLU A 19 3.60 16.46 10.32
CA GLU A 19 2.39 17.24 10.64
C GLU A 19 1.15 16.68 9.91
N LEU A 20 1.27 16.41 8.62
CA LEU A 20 0.19 15.82 7.81
C LEU A 20 -0.24 14.44 8.31
N LEU A 21 0.69 13.60 8.75
CA LEU A 21 0.36 12.31 9.38
C LEU A 21 -0.36 12.52 10.72
N ASN A 22 0.13 13.47 11.54
CA ASN A 22 -0.43 13.79 12.84
C ASN A 22 -1.86 14.35 12.76
N MET A 23 -2.23 15.03 11.69
CA MET A 23 -3.61 15.50 11.51
C MET A 23 -4.65 14.36 11.60
N VAL A 24 -4.29 13.17 11.12
CA VAL A 24 -5.15 11.98 11.21
C VAL A 24 -4.94 11.26 12.52
N HIS A 25 -3.69 11.01 12.87
CA HIS A 25 -3.29 10.23 14.04
C HIS A 25 -3.80 10.81 15.37
N THR A 26 -3.64 12.12 15.58
CA THR A 26 -4.12 12.79 16.80
C THR A 26 -5.63 12.95 16.83
N ARG A 27 -6.28 13.08 15.68
CA ARG A 27 -7.74 13.06 15.61
C ARG A 27 -8.33 11.74 16.14
N ALA A 28 -7.61 10.62 15.94
CA ALA A 28 -7.96 9.31 16.48
C ALA A 28 -7.68 9.18 18.01
N GLY A 29 -7.20 10.25 18.67
CA GLY A 29 -6.89 10.27 20.10
C GLY A 29 -5.52 9.70 20.46
N LEU A 30 -4.64 9.50 19.49
CA LEU A 30 -3.30 8.97 19.70
C LEU A 30 -2.28 10.10 19.91
N PRO A 31 -1.17 9.86 20.64
CA PRO A 31 -0.14 10.86 20.85
C PRO A 31 0.57 11.21 19.54
N ALA A 32 0.86 12.50 19.34
CA ALA A 32 1.50 12.96 18.13
C ALA A 32 2.90 12.34 17.94
N TYR A 33 3.21 11.97 16.71
CA TYR A 33 4.57 11.63 16.29
C TYR A 33 5.47 12.87 16.27
N THR A 34 6.74 12.64 16.51
CA THR A 34 7.82 13.60 16.34
C THR A 34 8.79 13.13 15.24
N MET A 35 9.67 13.99 14.79
CA MET A 35 10.73 13.59 13.82
C MET A 35 11.63 12.47 14.36
N ALA A 36 11.83 12.42 15.69
CA ALA A 36 12.68 11.42 16.34
C ALA A 36 12.07 10.00 16.35
N ASP A 37 10.77 9.88 16.13
CA ASP A 37 10.09 8.58 16.07
C ASP A 37 10.39 7.80 14.77
N PHE A 38 10.98 8.46 13.79
CA PHE A 38 11.27 7.87 12.48
C PHE A 38 12.77 7.75 12.23
N ALA A 39 13.27 6.53 12.13
CA ALA A 39 14.68 6.27 11.79
C ALA A 39 15.04 6.68 10.34
N GLY A 40 14.04 6.97 9.50
CA GLY A 40 14.20 7.36 8.11
C GLY A 40 12.91 7.25 7.31
N ALA A 41 13.02 7.45 6.01
CA ALA A 41 11.88 7.46 5.09
C ALA A 41 11.05 6.16 5.17
N ASP A 42 11.70 5.00 5.20
CA ASP A 42 11.01 3.70 5.24
C ASP A 42 10.16 3.55 6.53
N ALA A 43 10.69 3.95 7.69
CA ALA A 43 9.96 3.88 8.96
C ALA A 43 8.73 4.80 8.93
N PHE A 44 8.86 5.99 8.37
CA PHE A 44 7.74 6.90 8.18
C PHE A 44 6.68 6.33 7.22
N LEU A 45 7.10 5.78 6.09
CA LEU A 45 6.20 5.19 5.10
C LEU A 45 5.44 3.99 5.68
N GLU A 46 6.06 3.16 6.51
CA GLU A 46 5.36 2.08 7.21
C GLU A 46 4.31 2.62 8.21
N ALA A 47 4.61 3.72 8.91
CA ALA A 47 3.62 4.38 9.77
C ALA A 47 2.44 4.92 8.95
N VAL A 48 2.70 5.56 7.81
CA VAL A 48 1.65 6.02 6.90
C VAL A 48 0.80 4.84 6.38
N LEU A 49 1.42 3.73 5.98
CA LEU A 49 0.71 2.53 5.52
C LEU A 49 -0.19 1.94 6.63
N THR A 50 0.30 1.96 7.87
CA THR A 50 -0.44 1.51 9.04
C THR A 50 -1.63 2.41 9.32
N GLU A 51 -1.41 3.72 9.39
CA GLU A 51 -2.45 4.72 9.62
C GLU A 51 -3.55 4.64 8.56
N ARG A 52 -3.18 4.53 7.28
CA ARG A 52 -4.14 4.33 6.20
C ARG A 52 -4.95 3.04 6.35
N GLY A 53 -4.35 1.99 6.88
CA GLY A 53 -5.04 0.73 7.16
C GLY A 53 -6.11 0.84 8.25
N HIS A 54 -5.89 1.71 9.23
CA HIS A 54 -6.85 1.98 10.30
C HIS A 54 -7.93 2.96 9.82
N GLU A 55 -7.52 4.09 9.26
CA GLU A 55 -8.40 5.18 8.86
C GLU A 55 -9.38 4.77 7.74
N LEU A 56 -8.90 4.01 6.76
CA LEU A 56 -9.67 3.63 5.58
C LEU A 56 -10.16 2.17 5.65
N TRP A 57 -10.47 1.72 6.87
CA TRP A 57 -11.02 0.40 7.11
C TRP A 57 -12.34 0.22 6.33
N PHE A 58 -12.45 -0.89 5.58
CA PHE A 58 -13.60 -1.21 4.70
C PHE A 58 -13.80 -0.32 3.48
N GLU A 59 -12.89 0.61 3.18
CA GLU A 59 -13.00 1.50 2.02
C GLU A 59 -12.42 0.90 0.71
N GLY A 60 -11.98 -0.35 0.75
CA GLY A 60 -11.50 -1.08 -0.42
C GLY A 60 -10.09 -0.69 -0.91
N VAL A 61 -9.41 0.24 -0.25
CA VAL A 61 -8.10 0.78 -0.71
C VAL A 61 -6.91 -0.05 -0.29
N ARG A 62 -7.06 -0.96 0.70
CA ARG A 62 -5.94 -1.69 1.31
C ARG A 62 -5.12 -2.50 0.29
N ARG A 63 -5.77 -3.16 -0.66
CA ARG A 63 -5.07 -3.93 -1.70
C ARG A 63 -4.14 -3.05 -2.54
N SER A 64 -4.65 -1.91 -2.99
CA SER A 64 -3.88 -0.95 -3.80
C SER A 64 -2.70 -0.37 -3.02
N ASP A 65 -2.90 -0.04 -1.75
CA ASP A 65 -1.84 0.43 -0.86
C ASP A 65 -0.74 -0.63 -0.70
N LEU A 66 -1.11 -1.86 -0.38
CA LEU A 66 -0.14 -2.94 -0.19
C LEU A 66 0.65 -3.26 -1.48
N ILE A 67 0.01 -3.18 -2.65
CA ILE A 67 0.70 -3.35 -3.94
C ILE A 67 1.70 -2.21 -4.16
N ARG A 68 1.27 -0.96 -3.96
CA ARG A 68 2.09 0.23 -4.14
C ARG A 68 3.30 0.27 -3.19
N TYR A 69 3.17 -0.31 -2.00
CA TYR A 69 4.25 -0.47 -1.02
C TYR A 69 5.09 -1.75 -1.23
N GLY A 70 4.75 -2.59 -2.22
CA GLY A 70 5.44 -3.86 -2.44
C GLY A 70 5.19 -4.91 -1.34
N ARG A 71 4.15 -4.75 -0.52
CA ARG A 71 3.85 -5.58 0.65
C ARG A 71 2.71 -6.59 0.44
N TYR A 72 2.07 -6.57 -0.74
CA TYR A 72 0.84 -7.34 -0.94
C TYR A 72 1.02 -8.84 -0.77
N ILE A 73 2.05 -9.41 -1.39
CA ILE A 73 2.31 -10.86 -1.35
C ILE A 73 2.77 -11.30 0.05
N GLU A 74 3.67 -10.53 0.68
CA GLU A 74 4.07 -10.77 2.07
C GLU A 74 2.86 -10.79 3.00
N TYR A 75 1.98 -9.81 2.86
CA TYR A 75 0.76 -9.69 3.65
C TYR A 75 -0.21 -10.85 3.41
N ALA A 76 -0.36 -11.28 2.15
CA ALA A 76 -1.20 -12.42 1.79
C ALA A 76 -0.69 -13.72 2.44
N ARG A 77 0.62 -13.95 2.40
CA ARG A 77 1.24 -15.11 3.03
C ARG A 77 1.10 -15.09 4.55
N LYS A 78 1.35 -13.94 5.18
CA LYS A 78 1.39 -13.80 6.64
C LYS A 78 0.01 -13.75 7.29
N TYR A 79 -0.91 -12.96 6.73
CA TYR A 79 -2.19 -12.63 7.40
C TYR A 79 -3.42 -13.26 6.75
N LYS A 80 -3.34 -13.62 5.47
CA LYS A 80 -4.45 -14.25 4.74
C LYS A 80 -4.29 -15.76 4.61
N GLN A 81 -3.30 -16.33 5.27
CA GLN A 81 -3.01 -17.77 5.22
C GLN A 81 -2.93 -18.32 3.78
N SER A 82 -2.35 -17.54 2.89
CA SER A 82 -2.17 -17.88 1.48
C SER A 82 -0.69 -18.17 1.18
N PRO A 83 -0.13 -19.28 1.66
CA PRO A 83 1.31 -19.58 1.56
C PRO A 83 1.77 -19.73 0.10
N THR A 84 0.84 -20.04 -0.80
CA THR A 84 1.09 -20.22 -2.24
C THR A 84 0.99 -18.92 -3.04
N ALA A 85 0.75 -17.76 -2.40
CA ALA A 85 0.69 -16.49 -3.10
C ALA A 85 2.01 -16.21 -3.85
N GLN A 86 1.90 -15.85 -5.13
CA GLN A 86 3.01 -15.56 -6.03
C GLN A 86 3.00 -14.09 -6.46
N ASP A 87 4.15 -13.58 -6.88
CA ASP A 87 4.32 -12.15 -7.20
C ASP A 87 3.40 -11.68 -8.34
N TYR A 88 3.12 -12.54 -9.33
CA TYR A 88 2.20 -12.21 -10.42
C TYR A 88 0.77 -11.94 -9.95
N MET A 89 0.35 -12.45 -8.77
CA MET A 89 -0.98 -12.24 -8.21
C MET A 89 -1.24 -10.79 -7.75
N THR A 90 -0.26 -9.92 -7.86
CA THR A 90 -0.46 -8.46 -7.75
C THR A 90 -1.34 -7.93 -8.88
N LEU A 91 -1.33 -8.58 -10.04
CA LEU A 91 -2.24 -8.34 -11.15
C LEU A 91 -3.47 -9.26 -11.03
N MET A 92 -4.59 -8.84 -11.60
CA MET A 92 -5.76 -9.69 -11.74
C MET A 92 -5.69 -10.47 -13.05
N PRO A 93 -6.17 -11.75 -13.10
CA PRO A 93 -6.33 -12.43 -14.36
C PRO A 93 -7.39 -11.73 -15.22
N LEU A 94 -7.19 -11.75 -16.52
CA LEU A 94 -8.21 -11.31 -17.46
C LEU A 94 -9.27 -12.42 -17.60
N PRO A 95 -10.57 -12.06 -17.65
CA PRO A 95 -11.62 -13.06 -17.90
C PRO A 95 -11.38 -13.78 -19.23
N GLN A 96 -11.56 -15.09 -19.26
CA GLN A 96 -11.34 -15.90 -20.45
C GLN A 96 -12.21 -15.42 -21.62
N SER A 97 -13.44 -15.00 -21.37
CA SER A 97 -14.33 -14.44 -22.40
C SER A 97 -13.73 -13.22 -23.12
N VAL A 98 -13.03 -12.34 -22.38
CA VAL A 98 -12.37 -11.15 -22.96
C VAL A 98 -11.22 -11.57 -23.89
N ILE A 99 -10.46 -12.60 -23.48
CA ILE A 99 -9.37 -13.14 -24.29
C ILE A 99 -9.92 -13.75 -25.57
N ASP A 100 -10.94 -14.58 -25.47
CA ASP A 100 -11.55 -15.29 -26.61
C ASP A 100 -12.18 -14.29 -27.62
N GLU A 101 -12.93 -13.31 -27.12
CA GLU A 101 -13.53 -12.26 -27.94
C GLU A 101 -12.51 -11.38 -28.65
N SER A 102 -11.32 -11.23 -28.09
CA SER A 102 -10.25 -10.42 -28.68
C SER A 102 -9.64 -11.02 -29.95
N LYS A 103 -9.94 -12.29 -30.26
CA LYS A 103 -9.38 -13.03 -31.42
C LYS A 103 -7.85 -13.01 -31.43
N GLY A 104 -7.23 -13.22 -30.27
CA GLY A 104 -5.77 -13.28 -30.10
C GLY A 104 -5.06 -11.92 -29.98
N LYS A 105 -5.81 -10.82 -29.88
CA LYS A 105 -5.20 -9.48 -29.68
C LYS A 105 -4.86 -9.20 -28.21
N ILE A 106 -5.55 -9.86 -27.30
CA ILE A 106 -5.32 -9.74 -25.85
C ILE A 106 -4.78 -11.06 -25.35
N ILE A 107 -3.68 -11.00 -24.62
CA ILE A 107 -3.06 -12.15 -23.96
C ILE A 107 -3.24 -12.04 -22.45
N GLN A 108 -3.28 -13.17 -21.78
CA GLN A 108 -3.38 -13.24 -20.33
C GLN A 108 -2.18 -12.58 -19.64
N ASN A 109 -2.39 -12.02 -18.45
CA ASN A 109 -1.31 -11.57 -17.59
C ASN A 109 -0.36 -12.73 -17.24
N PRO A 110 0.97 -12.46 -17.14
CA PRO A 110 1.93 -13.50 -16.82
C PRO A 110 1.58 -14.28 -15.56
N GLY A 111 1.68 -15.61 -15.61
CA GLY A 111 1.44 -16.50 -14.46
C GLY A 111 0.02 -17.10 -14.38
N TYR A 112 -0.89 -16.67 -15.21
CA TYR A 112 -2.26 -17.21 -15.30
C TYR A 112 -2.48 -18.06 -16.55
#